data_5d7e734b3ae3f78d0aab2f87f915a0ec
#
_entry.id   5d7e734b3ae3f78d0aab2f87f915a0ec
#
_cell.length_a   1.000
_cell.length_b   1.000
_cell.length_c   1.000
_cell.angle_alpha   90.00
_cell.angle_beta   90.00
_cell.angle_gamma   90.00
#
_symmetry.space_group_name_H-M   'P 1'
#
loop_
_entity.id
_entity.type
_entity.pdbx_description
1 polymer ?
#
loop_
_entity_poly.entity_id
_entity_poly.type
_entity_poly.pdbx_seq_one_letter_code
_entity_poly.pdbx_strand_id
1 'polypeptide(L)'
;SLPMEHMVSRPVETAFTGPAATVLGLSALGAIGDDHTVALDIGGTTTDISLWKHGKPLMTKNGVSIREYPSAVRSFAVTSVGIGGESVVRLVDGNITVGPERVGPSAALGGAEPTLGDALIVLGHASYGDAKLAIQSMAALADSLPASLHDSLTSDSTKVQQQLGDSITASDVARLIVNKALETIQHGIDEVVTAENKRPIYVVADIVNPDVFVPAQIVVVGGTAPSLGPSIGEYLNLPVTIPENAAVANAIGAALALSTIELTVHVDTKRRLLVIPELGIKQQTCTLQRVEQVVERAKEVLGEEALRL
;
A
#
# COMPACT_ATOMS: atom_id res chain seq x y z
N SER A 1 15.94 -7.55 4.84
CA SER A 1 16.02 -7.06 6.23
C SER A 1 17.48 -7.03 6.68
N LEU A 2 17.80 -6.22 7.67
CA LEU A 2 19.14 -6.05 8.21
C LEU A 2 19.20 -6.56 9.66
N PRO A 3 20.36 -7.04 10.14
CA PRO A 3 20.57 -7.32 11.55
C PRO A 3 20.34 -6.07 12.41
N MET A 4 19.79 -6.26 13.62
CA MET A 4 19.43 -5.15 14.52
C MET A 4 20.63 -4.23 14.85
N GLU A 5 21.81 -4.80 14.95
CA GLU A 5 23.05 -4.05 15.21
C GLU A 5 23.37 -3.03 14.11
N HIS A 6 23.09 -3.36 12.86
CA HIS A 6 23.26 -2.45 11.74
C HIS A 6 22.21 -1.32 11.75
N MET A 7 21.01 -1.59 12.24
CA MET A 7 19.93 -0.59 12.30
C MET A 7 20.27 0.56 13.28
N VAL A 8 21.02 0.29 14.34
CA VAL A 8 21.47 1.32 15.29
C VAL A 8 22.41 2.31 14.62
N SER A 9 23.29 1.84 13.74
CA SER A 9 24.26 2.67 13.02
C SER A 9 23.69 3.31 11.74
N ARG A 10 22.64 2.71 11.16
CA ARG A 10 22.00 3.13 9.90
C ARG A 10 20.47 3.16 10.02
N PRO A 11 19.90 4.01 10.89
CA PRO A 11 18.45 4.02 11.13
C PRO A 11 17.62 4.35 9.90
N VAL A 12 18.19 5.04 8.90
CA VAL A 12 17.49 5.33 7.63
C VAL A 12 17.12 4.07 6.85
N GLU A 13 17.84 2.97 7.02
CA GLU A 13 17.56 1.69 6.36
C GLU A 13 16.35 0.95 6.98
N THR A 14 15.80 1.45 8.10
CA THR A 14 14.54 0.98 8.66
C THR A 14 13.30 1.66 8.08
N ALA A 15 13.50 2.66 7.23
CA ALA A 15 12.39 3.30 6.54
C ALA A 15 11.62 2.27 5.70
N PHE A 16 10.28 2.37 5.70
CA PHE A 16 9.38 1.48 4.95
C PHE A 16 9.40 -0.01 5.37
N THR A 17 9.84 -0.34 6.58
CA THR A 17 9.84 -1.74 7.06
C THR A 17 8.43 -2.33 7.19
N GLY A 18 7.44 -1.54 7.58
CA GLY A 18 6.03 -1.96 7.63
C GLY A 18 5.52 -2.38 6.25
N PRO A 19 5.51 -1.49 5.25
CA PRO A 19 5.14 -1.83 3.87
C PRO A 19 5.95 -2.99 3.29
N ALA A 20 7.26 -3.07 3.57
CA ALA A 20 8.10 -4.18 3.13
C ALA A 20 7.67 -5.52 3.76
N ALA A 21 7.30 -5.52 5.03
CA ALA A 21 6.78 -6.72 5.69
C ALA A 21 5.48 -7.18 5.04
N THR A 22 4.55 -6.27 4.71
CA THR A 22 3.32 -6.63 4.00
C THR A 22 3.60 -7.24 2.63
N VAL A 23 4.54 -6.70 1.85
CA VAL A 23 4.93 -7.25 0.55
C VAL A 23 5.49 -8.68 0.70
N LEU A 24 6.33 -8.92 1.71
CA LEU A 24 6.83 -10.26 2.02
C LEU A 24 5.69 -11.21 2.46
N GLY A 25 4.75 -10.71 3.25
CA GLY A 25 3.57 -11.46 3.67
C GLY A 25 2.68 -11.86 2.47
N LEU A 26 2.43 -10.95 1.55
CA LEU A 26 1.71 -11.22 0.31
C LEU A 26 2.38 -12.30 -0.54
N SER A 27 3.72 -12.24 -0.66
CA SER A 27 4.50 -13.28 -1.34
C SER A 27 4.34 -14.65 -0.66
N ALA A 28 4.37 -14.67 0.68
CA ALA A 28 4.25 -15.89 1.47
C ALA A 28 2.85 -16.50 1.42
N LEU A 29 1.81 -15.67 1.35
CA LEU A 29 0.43 -16.12 1.22
C LEU A 29 0.09 -16.69 -0.16
N GLY A 30 0.96 -16.49 -1.16
CA GLY A 30 0.77 -17.01 -2.52
C GLY A 30 -0.48 -16.44 -3.22
N ALA A 31 -0.93 -15.26 -2.81
CA ALA A 31 -2.17 -14.66 -3.30
C ALA A 31 -2.01 -13.96 -4.67
N ILE A 32 -0.78 -13.76 -5.15
CA ILE A 32 -0.47 -12.99 -6.35
C ILE A 32 0.10 -13.93 -7.42
N GLY A 33 -0.60 -14.00 -8.55
CA GLY A 33 -0.20 -14.75 -9.75
C GLY A 33 0.59 -13.90 -10.76
N ASP A 34 0.61 -14.36 -12.01
CA ASP A 34 1.39 -13.70 -13.09
C ASP A 34 0.77 -12.39 -13.60
N ASP A 35 -0.52 -12.18 -13.37
CA ASP A 35 -1.23 -11.00 -13.83
C ASP A 35 -0.76 -9.72 -13.13
N HIS A 36 -0.88 -8.58 -13.81
CA HIS A 36 -0.64 -7.28 -13.20
C HIS A 36 -1.61 -7.04 -12.05
N THR A 37 -1.08 -7.01 -10.85
CA THR A 37 -1.86 -6.96 -9.61
C THR A 37 -1.59 -5.67 -8.87
N VAL A 38 -2.65 -5.00 -8.42
CA VAL A 38 -2.59 -3.97 -7.39
C VAL A 38 -2.80 -4.63 -6.04
N ALA A 39 -1.85 -4.53 -5.14
CA ALA A 39 -2.02 -5.02 -3.78
C ALA A 39 -2.23 -3.84 -2.82
N LEU A 40 -3.24 -3.95 -1.97
CA LEU A 40 -3.65 -2.95 -0.99
C LEU A 40 -3.52 -3.54 0.42
N ASP A 41 -2.78 -2.86 1.29
CA ASP A 41 -2.78 -3.13 2.73
C ASP A 41 -3.60 -2.05 3.43
N ILE A 42 -4.82 -2.41 3.85
CA ILE A 42 -5.76 -1.47 4.46
C ILE A 42 -5.71 -1.63 5.97
N GLY A 43 -4.96 -0.74 6.60
CA GLY A 43 -4.86 -0.66 8.05
C GLY A 43 -5.96 0.18 8.69
N GLY A 44 -5.71 0.61 9.94
CA GLY A 44 -6.60 1.54 10.64
C GLY A 44 -6.47 2.98 10.18
N THR A 45 -5.29 3.40 9.71
CA THR A 45 -4.97 4.81 9.41
C THR A 45 -4.68 5.05 7.93
N THR A 46 -4.00 4.12 7.28
CA THR A 46 -3.53 4.24 5.89
C THR A 46 -3.87 3.01 5.08
N THR A 47 -3.88 3.21 3.78
CA THR A 47 -3.85 2.14 2.77
C THR A 47 -2.54 2.23 2.01
N ASP A 48 -1.74 1.18 2.09
CA ASP A 48 -0.49 1.05 1.36
C ASP A 48 -0.75 0.34 0.03
N ILE A 49 -0.30 0.96 -1.06
CA ILE A 49 -0.52 0.50 -2.44
C ILE A 49 0.79 0.01 -3.02
N SER A 50 0.85 -1.23 -3.48
CA SER A 50 1.99 -1.79 -4.19
C SER A 50 1.56 -2.42 -5.51
N LEU A 51 2.43 -2.32 -6.53
CA LEU A 51 2.21 -2.89 -7.86
C LEU A 51 3.05 -4.14 -8.05
N TRP A 52 2.46 -5.13 -8.73
CA TRP A 52 3.09 -6.42 -8.98
C TRP A 52 2.97 -6.80 -10.44
N LYS A 53 4.08 -7.24 -11.03
CA LYS A 53 4.18 -7.77 -12.40
C LYS A 53 4.73 -9.18 -12.36
N HIS A 54 4.09 -10.12 -13.04
CA HIS A 54 4.55 -11.49 -13.15
C HIS A 54 4.90 -12.12 -11.80
N GLY A 55 4.00 -11.96 -10.82
CA GLY A 55 4.16 -12.49 -9.48
C GLY A 55 5.24 -11.81 -8.62
N LYS A 56 5.84 -10.70 -9.09
CA LYS A 56 6.92 -10.01 -8.40
C LYS A 56 6.53 -8.57 -8.05
N PRO A 57 6.81 -8.12 -6.82
CA PRO A 57 6.57 -6.74 -6.44
C PRO A 57 7.54 -5.81 -7.16
N LEU A 58 7.07 -4.63 -7.54
CA LEU A 58 7.93 -3.62 -8.12
C LEU A 58 8.82 -2.99 -7.06
N MET A 59 10.05 -2.68 -7.47
CA MET A 59 11.08 -2.06 -6.62
C MET A 59 11.30 -0.61 -7.01
N THR A 60 11.69 0.22 -6.05
CA THR A 60 12.20 1.57 -6.35
C THR A 60 13.56 1.46 -7.02
N LYS A 61 13.71 2.06 -8.21
CA LYS A 61 15.00 2.01 -8.95
C LYS A 61 16.07 2.92 -8.34
N ASN A 62 15.67 4.07 -7.84
CA ASN A 62 16.57 5.15 -7.38
C ASN A 62 16.50 5.39 -5.87
N GLY A 63 16.01 4.40 -5.11
CA GLY A 63 15.72 4.55 -3.70
C GLY A 63 14.36 5.21 -3.42
N VAL A 64 13.97 5.24 -2.17
CA VAL A 64 12.72 5.85 -1.72
C VAL A 64 12.93 7.32 -1.40
N SER A 65 11.90 8.14 -1.62
CA SER A 65 11.88 9.49 -1.10
C SER A 65 11.29 9.48 0.31
N ILE A 66 11.97 10.14 1.25
CA ILE A 66 11.48 10.36 2.61
C ILE A 66 11.02 11.82 2.65
N ARG A 67 9.69 12.03 2.66
CA ARG A 67 9.06 13.31 2.34
C ARG A 67 9.48 13.78 0.94
N GLU A 68 10.14 14.94 0.83
CA GLU A 68 10.60 15.53 -0.43
C GLU A 68 12.08 15.17 -0.75
N TYR A 69 12.75 14.45 0.14
CA TYR A 69 14.18 14.16 0.01
C TYR A 69 14.40 12.78 -0.59
N PRO A 70 15.07 12.67 -1.75
CA PRO A 70 15.46 11.38 -2.31
C PRO A 70 16.51 10.71 -1.43
N SER A 71 16.39 9.42 -1.23
CA SER A 71 17.37 8.61 -0.52
C SER A 71 17.93 7.50 -1.42
N ALA A 72 19.06 6.92 -1.05
CA ALA A 72 19.61 5.75 -1.72
C ALA A 72 19.07 4.42 -1.15
N VAL A 73 18.12 4.49 -0.21
CA VAL A 73 17.53 3.30 0.41
C VAL A 73 16.63 2.61 -0.61
N ARG A 74 16.99 1.39 -1.00
CA ARG A 74 16.16 0.56 -1.86
C ARG A 74 15.02 -0.07 -1.05
N SER A 75 13.83 -0.01 -1.59
CA SER A 75 12.65 -0.64 -1.01
C SER A 75 11.70 -1.09 -2.12
N PHE A 76 10.66 -1.82 -1.74
CA PHE A 76 9.53 -2.03 -2.62
C PHE A 76 8.88 -0.69 -2.98
N ALA A 77 8.34 -0.58 -4.18
CA ALA A 77 7.61 0.60 -4.62
C ALA A 77 6.21 0.59 -3.97
N VAL A 78 6.11 1.23 -2.82
CA VAL A 78 4.87 1.35 -2.05
C VAL A 78 4.53 2.82 -1.89
N THR A 79 3.26 3.15 -2.09
CA THR A 79 2.70 4.49 -1.85
C THR A 79 1.57 4.36 -0.85
N SER A 80 1.51 5.28 0.12
CA SER A 80 0.47 5.28 1.15
C SER A 80 -0.53 6.39 0.89
N VAL A 81 -1.82 6.07 0.99
CA VAL A 81 -2.90 7.06 1.05
C VAL A 81 -3.49 7.10 2.45
N GLY A 82 -3.92 8.27 2.90
CA GLY A 82 -4.40 8.52 4.25
C GLY A 82 -5.83 8.03 4.50
N ILE A 83 -6.15 6.80 4.08
CA ILE A 83 -7.45 6.15 4.27
C ILE A 83 -7.23 4.82 4.97
N GLY A 84 -7.93 4.60 6.08
CA GLY A 84 -7.97 3.35 6.81
C GLY A 84 -9.24 3.27 7.66
N GLY A 85 -9.48 2.14 8.31
CA GLY A 85 -10.72 1.88 9.05
C GLY A 85 -11.02 2.87 10.18
N GLU A 86 -9.99 3.50 10.76
CA GLU A 86 -10.12 4.50 11.83
C GLU A 86 -9.90 5.94 11.32
N SER A 87 -9.93 6.15 9.99
CA SER A 87 -9.92 7.49 9.40
C SER A 87 -11.14 8.27 9.85
N VAL A 88 -10.90 9.42 10.46
CA VAL A 88 -11.96 10.29 11.01
C VAL A 88 -12.76 10.90 9.87
N VAL A 89 -14.06 10.96 10.08
CA VAL A 89 -15.01 11.60 9.16
C VAL A 89 -15.38 12.96 9.71
N ARG A 90 -15.26 13.99 8.88
CA ARG A 90 -15.62 15.36 9.25
C ARG A 90 -16.40 16.06 8.16
N LEU A 91 -17.18 17.05 8.57
CA LEU A 91 -17.78 18.01 7.67
C LEU A 91 -16.88 19.26 7.63
N VAL A 92 -16.26 19.52 6.47
CA VAL A 92 -15.39 20.68 6.24
C VAL A 92 -15.95 21.48 5.07
N ASP A 93 -16.23 22.74 5.27
CA ASP A 93 -16.81 23.64 4.25
C ASP A 93 -18.04 23.04 3.55
N GLY A 94 -18.87 22.35 4.31
CA GLY A 94 -20.09 21.71 3.80
C GLY A 94 -19.87 20.40 3.03
N ASN A 95 -18.66 19.86 3.00
CA ASN A 95 -18.31 18.61 2.37
C ASN A 95 -17.86 17.55 3.37
N ILE A 96 -18.22 16.29 3.13
CA ILE A 96 -17.69 15.18 3.92
C ILE A 96 -16.25 14.89 3.49
N THR A 97 -15.35 14.84 4.47
CA THR A 97 -13.97 14.44 4.33
C THR A 97 -13.71 13.17 5.15
N VAL A 98 -12.88 12.26 4.63
CA VAL A 98 -12.47 11.02 5.29
C VAL A 98 -10.95 11.01 5.39
N GLY A 99 -10.42 10.91 6.61
CA GLY A 99 -8.97 10.95 6.84
C GLY A 99 -8.32 12.29 6.45
N PRO A 100 -7.00 12.38 6.39
CA PRO A 100 -6.01 11.34 6.78
C PRO A 100 -5.84 11.21 8.31
N GLU A 101 -6.56 11.98 9.10
CA GLU A 101 -6.41 12.03 10.55
C GLU A 101 -7.00 10.78 11.24
N ARG A 102 -6.34 10.38 12.34
CA ARG A 102 -6.83 9.43 13.32
C ARG A 102 -6.84 10.12 14.68
N VAL A 103 -8.00 10.19 15.32
CA VAL A 103 -8.14 10.82 16.65
C VAL A 103 -8.31 9.78 17.76
N GLY A 104 -8.89 8.63 17.45
CA GLY A 104 -9.17 7.58 18.42
C GLY A 104 -9.77 6.34 17.77
N PRO A 105 -10.36 5.45 18.57
CA PRO A 105 -11.12 4.33 18.06
C PRO A 105 -12.42 4.82 17.40
N SER A 106 -13.07 3.94 16.63
CA SER A 106 -14.39 4.19 16.05
C SER A 106 -15.44 4.49 17.15
N ALA A 107 -16.50 5.19 16.80
CA ALA A 107 -17.62 5.44 17.71
C ALA A 107 -18.23 4.13 18.24
N ALA A 108 -18.27 3.10 17.42
CA ALA A 108 -18.67 1.74 17.82
C ALA A 108 -17.85 1.17 18.98
N LEU A 109 -16.62 1.64 19.18
CA LEU A 109 -15.73 1.26 20.29
C LEU A 109 -15.64 2.35 21.38
N GLY A 110 -16.56 3.30 21.38
CA GLY A 110 -16.62 4.41 22.35
C GLY A 110 -15.76 5.62 21.97
N GLY A 111 -15.30 5.72 20.72
CA GLY A 111 -14.62 6.90 20.19
C GLY A 111 -15.53 8.12 20.14
N ALA A 112 -14.91 9.29 20.16
CA ALA A 112 -15.64 10.57 20.19
C ALA A 112 -16.07 11.05 18.79
N GLU A 113 -15.37 10.61 17.73
CA GLU A 113 -15.61 11.04 16.37
C GLU A 113 -16.01 9.88 15.45
N PRO A 114 -16.88 10.11 14.45
CA PRO A 114 -17.22 9.10 13.47
C PRO A 114 -16.01 8.73 12.60
N THR A 115 -15.94 7.47 12.22
CA THR A 115 -14.85 6.92 11.38
C THR A 115 -15.40 6.18 10.17
N LEU A 116 -14.53 5.87 9.20
CA LEU A 116 -14.86 4.98 8.09
C LEU A 116 -15.36 3.62 8.59
N GLY A 117 -14.77 3.09 9.67
CA GLY A 117 -15.21 1.83 10.28
C GLY A 117 -16.66 1.87 10.78
N ASP A 118 -17.11 2.98 11.36
CA ASP A 118 -18.50 3.15 11.77
C ASP A 118 -19.45 3.13 10.56
N ALA A 119 -19.05 3.75 9.44
CA ALA A 119 -19.81 3.68 8.20
C ALA A 119 -19.91 2.24 7.66
N LEU A 120 -18.81 1.48 7.70
CA LEU A 120 -18.79 0.07 7.31
C LEU A 120 -19.69 -0.80 8.21
N ILE A 121 -19.75 -0.51 9.51
CA ILE A 121 -20.67 -1.20 10.45
C ILE A 121 -22.13 -0.88 10.10
N VAL A 122 -22.46 0.39 9.86
CA VAL A 122 -23.84 0.81 9.50
C VAL A 122 -24.31 0.16 8.20
N LEU A 123 -23.42 -0.07 7.24
CA LEU A 123 -23.72 -0.77 5.99
C LEU A 123 -23.71 -2.30 6.13
N GLY A 124 -23.34 -2.84 7.29
CA GLY A 124 -23.24 -4.29 7.52
C GLY A 124 -21.99 -4.94 6.90
N HIS A 125 -21.01 -4.14 6.48
CA HIS A 125 -19.74 -4.62 5.92
C HIS A 125 -18.72 -4.98 7.02
N ALA A 126 -18.94 -4.53 8.26
CA ALA A 126 -18.13 -4.83 9.44
C ALA A 126 -19.04 -5.18 10.62
N SER A 127 -18.52 -6.03 11.52
CA SER A 127 -19.25 -6.47 12.72
C SER A 127 -18.32 -6.49 13.93
N TYR A 128 -18.00 -5.32 14.48
CA TYR A 128 -17.27 -5.17 15.73
C TYR A 128 -17.83 -4.00 16.54
N GLY A 129 -17.56 -3.98 17.84
CA GLY A 129 -18.06 -2.93 18.73
C GLY A 129 -19.60 -2.91 18.88
N ASP A 130 -20.13 -1.76 19.23
CA ASP A 130 -21.57 -1.52 19.38
C ASP A 130 -22.15 -0.81 18.15
N ALA A 131 -22.87 -1.55 17.31
CA ALA A 131 -23.50 -1.02 16.10
C ALA A 131 -24.48 0.14 16.39
N LYS A 132 -25.09 0.21 17.58
CA LYS A 132 -25.97 1.32 17.94
C LYS A 132 -25.19 2.64 18.04
N LEU A 133 -24.00 2.60 18.60
CA LEU A 133 -23.13 3.78 18.67
C LEU A 133 -22.70 4.25 17.28
N ALA A 134 -22.37 3.33 16.38
CA ALA A 134 -22.05 3.66 14.98
C ALA A 134 -23.27 4.32 14.29
N ILE A 135 -24.47 3.74 14.43
CA ILE A 135 -25.70 4.30 13.85
C ILE A 135 -25.99 5.71 14.42
N GLN A 136 -25.87 5.89 15.73
CA GLN A 136 -26.07 7.19 16.38
C GLN A 136 -25.08 8.23 15.86
N SER A 137 -23.82 7.86 15.71
CA SER A 137 -22.78 8.73 15.18
C SER A 137 -23.04 9.16 13.72
N MET A 138 -23.48 8.21 12.87
CA MET A 138 -23.85 8.51 11.48
C MET A 138 -25.13 9.35 11.39
N ALA A 139 -26.11 9.11 12.27
CA ALA A 139 -27.34 9.91 12.33
C ALA A 139 -27.05 11.36 12.76
N ALA A 140 -26.20 11.55 13.77
CA ALA A 140 -25.78 12.89 14.20
C ALA A 140 -25.04 13.65 13.09
N LEU A 141 -24.25 12.93 12.28
CA LEU A 141 -23.61 13.52 11.10
C LEU A 141 -24.63 13.88 10.03
N ALA A 142 -25.65 13.03 9.79
CA ALA A 142 -26.74 13.32 8.86
C ALA A 142 -27.50 14.60 9.24
N ASP A 143 -27.81 14.78 10.52
CA ASP A 143 -28.49 15.98 11.03
C ASP A 143 -27.66 17.26 10.86
N SER A 144 -26.34 17.14 10.74
CA SER A 144 -25.42 18.27 10.58
C SER A 144 -25.14 18.64 9.11
N LEU A 145 -25.62 17.84 8.14
CA LEU A 145 -25.35 18.09 6.74
C LEU A 145 -26.09 19.34 6.21
N PRO A 146 -25.46 20.16 5.37
CA PRO A 146 -26.11 21.32 4.77
C PRO A 146 -27.16 20.90 3.72
N ALA A 147 -28.18 21.74 3.54
CA ALA A 147 -29.28 21.49 2.60
C ALA A 147 -28.81 21.21 1.15
N SER A 148 -27.70 21.81 0.74
CA SER A 148 -27.11 21.57 -0.59
C SER A 148 -26.66 20.13 -0.83
N LEU A 149 -26.19 19.43 0.22
CA LEU A 149 -25.87 18.01 0.16
C LEU A 149 -27.11 17.12 0.25
N HIS A 150 -28.16 17.59 0.93
CA HIS A 150 -29.46 16.93 0.97
C HIS A 150 -30.02 16.76 -0.46
N ASP A 151 -30.02 17.84 -1.24
CA ASP A 151 -30.58 17.85 -2.61
C ASP A 151 -29.80 16.90 -3.56
N SER A 152 -28.47 16.82 -3.41
CA SER A 152 -27.64 15.93 -4.23
C SER A 152 -27.82 14.45 -3.88
N LEU A 153 -27.99 14.11 -2.60
CA LEU A 153 -28.18 12.72 -2.16
C LEU A 153 -29.59 12.19 -2.44
N THR A 154 -30.59 13.06 -2.42
CA THR A 154 -31.98 12.68 -2.74
C THR A 154 -32.24 12.56 -4.23
N SER A 155 -31.48 13.27 -5.09
CA SER A 155 -31.61 13.20 -6.55
C SER A 155 -31.05 11.89 -7.16
N ASP A 156 -30.07 11.25 -6.51
CA ASP A 156 -29.47 10.00 -6.96
C ASP A 156 -30.21 8.73 -6.48
N SER A 157 -31.12 8.90 -5.52
CA SER A 157 -31.95 7.80 -5.00
C SER A 157 -32.99 7.41 -6.07
N THR A 158 -32.84 6.22 -6.62
CA THR A 158 -33.79 5.61 -7.56
C THR A 158 -35.24 5.84 -7.14
N LYS A 159 -36.11 6.20 -8.11
CA LYS A 159 -37.54 6.58 -8.05
C LYS A 159 -38.50 5.76 -7.17
N VAL A 160 -38.02 4.80 -6.42
CA VAL A 160 -38.81 3.92 -5.52
C VAL A 160 -38.92 4.49 -4.09
N GLN A 161 -38.06 5.42 -3.68
CA GLN A 161 -38.01 5.98 -2.32
C GLN A 161 -38.72 7.34 -2.15
N GLN A 162 -39.27 7.89 -3.21
CA GLN A 162 -39.98 9.20 -3.20
C GLN A 162 -41.31 9.23 -2.40
N GLN A 163 -41.65 8.17 -1.66
CA GLN A 163 -42.91 8.12 -0.87
C GLN A 163 -42.73 8.14 0.65
N LEU A 164 -41.48 8.18 1.17
CA LEU A 164 -41.23 8.26 2.61
C LEU A 164 -40.24 9.42 2.85
N GLY A 165 -40.76 10.57 3.16
CA GLY A 165 -40.17 11.80 3.71
C GLY A 165 -38.65 12.02 3.52
N ASP A 166 -38.31 13.22 2.99
CA ASP A 166 -36.99 13.73 2.58
C ASP A 166 -35.88 13.82 3.67
N SER A 167 -35.78 12.87 4.60
CA SER A 167 -34.70 12.91 5.60
C SER A 167 -33.57 11.94 5.21
N ILE A 168 -32.34 12.47 5.16
CA ILE A 168 -31.12 11.66 4.96
C ILE A 168 -30.98 10.69 6.15
N THR A 169 -30.76 9.42 5.84
CA THR A 169 -30.57 8.38 6.85
C THR A 169 -29.09 8.18 7.19
N ALA A 170 -28.83 7.55 8.35
CA ALA A 170 -27.48 7.13 8.73
C ALA A 170 -26.81 6.24 7.64
N SER A 171 -27.61 5.43 6.92
CA SER A 171 -27.11 4.58 5.84
C SER A 171 -26.73 5.36 4.58
N ASP A 172 -27.40 6.46 4.29
CA ASP A 172 -27.05 7.32 3.14
C ASP A 172 -25.73 8.04 3.39
N VAL A 173 -25.53 8.55 4.62
CA VAL A 173 -24.27 9.15 5.04
C VAL A 173 -23.15 8.12 5.02
N ALA A 174 -23.40 6.90 5.52
CA ALA A 174 -22.41 5.83 5.51
C ALA A 174 -21.98 5.45 4.08
N ARG A 175 -22.92 5.38 3.12
CA ARG A 175 -22.58 5.16 1.69
C ARG A 175 -21.72 6.29 1.13
N LEU A 176 -22.04 7.53 1.42
CA LEU A 176 -21.26 8.69 0.97
C LEU A 176 -19.84 8.64 1.50
N ILE A 177 -19.66 8.29 2.79
CA ILE A 177 -18.34 8.13 3.42
C ILE A 177 -17.52 7.03 2.75
N VAL A 178 -18.13 5.85 2.53
CA VAL A 178 -17.46 4.74 1.87
C VAL A 178 -17.09 5.11 0.43
N ASN A 179 -17.98 5.73 -0.33
CA ASN A 179 -17.68 6.18 -1.68
C ASN A 179 -16.52 7.18 -1.69
N LYS A 180 -16.48 8.12 -0.73
CA LYS A 180 -15.35 9.07 -0.62
C LYS A 180 -14.03 8.40 -0.33
N ALA A 181 -14.04 7.36 0.51
CA ALA A 181 -12.84 6.54 0.75
C ALA A 181 -12.40 5.79 -0.51
N LEU A 182 -13.35 5.21 -1.27
CA LEU A 182 -13.09 4.51 -2.53
C LEU A 182 -12.52 5.44 -3.61
N GLU A 183 -13.05 6.65 -3.76
CA GLU A 183 -12.49 7.68 -4.65
C GLU A 183 -11.04 7.99 -4.32
N THR A 184 -10.72 8.14 -3.04
CA THR A 184 -9.35 8.45 -2.59
C THR A 184 -8.39 7.29 -2.85
N ILE A 185 -8.84 6.04 -2.63
CA ILE A 185 -8.05 4.84 -2.93
C ILE A 185 -7.84 4.72 -4.45
N GLN A 186 -8.90 4.92 -5.26
CA GLN A 186 -8.79 4.91 -6.73
C GLN A 186 -7.77 5.94 -7.21
N HIS A 187 -7.86 7.18 -6.72
CA HIS A 187 -6.91 8.23 -7.08
C HIS A 187 -5.47 7.83 -6.78
N GLY A 188 -5.22 7.25 -5.60
CA GLY A 188 -3.90 6.73 -5.24
C GLY A 188 -3.42 5.61 -6.18
N ILE A 189 -4.29 4.68 -6.57
CA ILE A 189 -3.97 3.64 -7.56
C ILE A 189 -3.62 4.26 -8.91
N ASP A 190 -4.43 5.20 -9.39
CA ASP A 190 -4.23 5.86 -10.69
C ASP A 190 -2.92 6.65 -10.73
N GLU A 191 -2.55 7.32 -9.64
CA GLU A 191 -1.26 8.01 -9.50
C GLU A 191 -0.08 7.03 -9.60
N VAL A 192 -0.12 5.93 -8.86
CA VAL A 192 0.97 4.94 -8.84
C VAL A 192 1.10 4.24 -10.19
N VAL A 193 -0.01 3.84 -10.80
CA VAL A 193 -0.03 3.21 -12.13
C VAL A 193 0.48 4.18 -13.20
N THR A 194 0.03 5.44 -13.14
CA THR A 194 0.50 6.48 -14.06
C THR A 194 2.00 6.73 -13.91
N ALA A 195 2.50 6.79 -12.67
CA ALA A 195 3.92 6.99 -12.39
C ALA A 195 4.76 5.80 -12.91
N GLU A 196 4.27 4.56 -12.74
CA GLU A 196 4.94 3.36 -13.28
C GLU A 196 5.01 3.40 -14.80
N ASN A 197 3.89 3.70 -15.46
CA ASN A 197 3.82 3.72 -16.93
C ASN A 197 4.58 4.89 -17.58
N LYS A 198 4.84 5.96 -16.81
CA LYS A 198 5.67 7.09 -17.28
C LYS A 198 7.17 6.92 -16.99
N ARG A 199 7.58 5.80 -16.38
CA ARG A 199 9.01 5.58 -16.08
C ARG A 199 9.85 5.57 -17.36
N PRO A 200 11.03 6.20 -17.34
CA PRO A 200 11.96 6.17 -18.46
C PRO A 200 12.39 4.74 -18.78
N ILE A 201 12.34 4.38 -20.06
CA ILE A 201 12.75 3.07 -20.57
C ILE A 201 14.21 3.17 -21.00
N TYR A 202 15.07 2.32 -20.44
CA TYR A 202 16.52 2.30 -20.73
C TYR A 202 16.96 1.04 -21.46
N VAL A 203 16.06 0.07 -21.62
CA VAL A 203 16.37 -1.22 -22.27
C VAL A 203 15.65 -1.29 -23.60
N VAL A 204 16.39 -1.60 -24.68
CA VAL A 204 15.84 -1.66 -26.04
C VAL A 204 14.71 -2.67 -26.16
N ALA A 205 14.78 -3.79 -25.46
CA ALA A 205 13.73 -4.80 -25.45
C ALA A 205 12.40 -4.25 -24.94
N ASP A 206 12.44 -3.40 -23.90
CA ASP A 206 11.25 -2.79 -23.31
C ASP A 206 10.67 -1.66 -24.19
N ILE A 207 11.50 -1.09 -25.09
CA ILE A 207 11.02 -0.13 -26.10
C ILE A 207 10.26 -0.86 -27.21
N VAL A 208 10.76 -2.04 -27.60
CA VAL A 208 10.15 -2.85 -28.68
C VAL A 208 8.87 -3.55 -28.22
N ASN A 209 8.88 -4.04 -26.98
CA ASN A 209 7.73 -4.71 -26.35
C ASN A 209 7.45 -4.06 -24.99
N PRO A 210 6.74 -2.92 -24.96
CA PRO A 210 6.46 -2.23 -23.73
C PRO A 210 5.52 -3.04 -22.84
N ASP A 211 5.98 -3.35 -21.65
CA ASP A 211 5.17 -3.99 -20.60
C ASP A 211 4.42 -2.89 -19.79
N VAL A 212 3.37 -2.36 -20.39
CA VAL A 212 2.52 -1.32 -19.79
C VAL A 212 1.71 -1.95 -18.65
N PHE A 213 1.76 -1.34 -17.47
CA PHE A 213 0.98 -1.80 -16.31
C PHE A 213 -0.50 -1.48 -16.49
N VAL A 214 -1.30 -2.51 -16.60
CA VAL A 214 -2.78 -2.41 -16.61
C VAL A 214 -3.28 -3.33 -15.51
N PRO A 215 -3.93 -2.80 -14.45
CA PRO A 215 -4.45 -3.64 -13.37
C PRO A 215 -5.44 -4.69 -13.91
N ALA A 216 -5.17 -5.96 -13.64
CA ALA A 216 -6.04 -7.08 -13.98
C ALA A 216 -6.81 -7.60 -12.76
N GLN A 217 -6.25 -7.42 -11.56
CA GLN A 217 -6.84 -7.84 -10.30
C GLN A 217 -6.33 -7.00 -9.13
N ILE A 218 -7.04 -7.10 -8.02
CA ILE A 218 -6.67 -6.46 -6.76
C ILE A 218 -6.54 -7.55 -5.70
N VAL A 219 -5.48 -7.48 -4.91
CA VAL A 219 -5.32 -8.30 -3.70
C VAL A 219 -5.37 -7.37 -2.49
N VAL A 220 -6.25 -7.66 -1.53
CA VAL A 220 -6.45 -6.80 -0.36
C VAL A 220 -6.07 -7.55 0.91
N VAL A 221 -5.21 -6.93 1.72
CA VAL A 221 -4.80 -7.40 3.05
C VAL A 221 -4.96 -6.30 4.09
N GLY A 222 -4.65 -6.59 5.34
CA GLY A 222 -4.81 -5.67 6.47
C GLY A 222 -6.12 -5.86 7.23
N GLY A 223 -6.22 -5.21 8.39
CA GLY A 223 -7.36 -5.41 9.30
C GLY A 223 -8.71 -4.98 8.74
N THR A 224 -8.73 -4.02 7.82
CA THR A 224 -9.96 -3.51 7.19
C THR A 224 -10.30 -4.22 5.86
N ALA A 225 -9.42 -5.11 5.37
CA ALA A 225 -9.58 -5.80 4.09
C ALA A 225 -10.92 -6.54 3.92
N PRO A 226 -11.40 -7.34 4.90
CA PRO A 226 -12.67 -8.06 4.76
C PRO A 226 -13.87 -7.12 4.60
N SER A 227 -13.80 -5.93 5.23
CA SER A 227 -14.91 -4.99 5.28
C SER A 227 -14.97 -4.07 4.07
N LEU A 228 -13.82 -3.65 3.53
CA LEU A 228 -13.76 -2.67 2.44
C LEU A 228 -13.41 -3.31 1.08
N GLY A 229 -12.71 -4.44 1.09
CA GLY A 229 -12.25 -5.11 -0.13
C GLY A 229 -13.34 -5.42 -1.15
N PRO A 230 -14.50 -6.01 -0.77
CA PRO A 230 -15.59 -6.24 -1.71
C PRO A 230 -16.07 -4.96 -2.39
N SER A 231 -16.23 -3.87 -1.63
CA SER A 231 -16.66 -2.57 -2.17
C SER A 231 -15.62 -1.96 -3.13
N ILE A 232 -14.33 -2.19 -2.89
CA ILE A 232 -13.25 -1.77 -3.81
C ILE A 232 -13.39 -2.51 -5.15
N GLY A 233 -13.61 -3.82 -5.12
CA GLY A 233 -13.77 -4.63 -6.34
C GLY A 233 -14.96 -4.20 -7.17
N GLU A 234 -16.08 -3.95 -6.52
CA GLU A 234 -17.30 -3.47 -7.18
C GLU A 234 -17.10 -2.07 -7.77
N TYR A 235 -16.51 -1.16 -7.00
CA TYR A 235 -16.29 0.22 -7.41
C TYR A 235 -15.30 0.35 -8.58
N LEU A 236 -14.21 -0.41 -8.56
CA LEU A 236 -13.17 -0.40 -9.62
C LEU A 236 -13.49 -1.35 -10.78
N ASN A 237 -14.55 -2.16 -10.64
CA ASN A 237 -14.92 -3.20 -11.60
C ASN A 237 -13.74 -4.17 -11.91
N LEU A 238 -13.02 -4.57 -10.86
CA LEU A 238 -11.90 -5.51 -10.93
C LEU A 238 -12.10 -6.66 -9.95
N PRO A 239 -11.64 -7.87 -10.30
CA PRO A 239 -11.67 -9.00 -9.37
C PRO A 239 -10.81 -8.70 -8.14
N VAL A 240 -11.38 -8.98 -6.95
CA VAL A 240 -10.69 -8.80 -5.67
C VAL A 240 -10.47 -10.16 -5.01
N THR A 241 -9.25 -10.37 -4.55
CA THR A 241 -8.87 -11.51 -3.71
C THR A 241 -8.48 -11.02 -2.33
N ILE A 242 -9.09 -11.58 -1.29
CA ILE A 242 -8.70 -11.40 0.11
C ILE A 242 -8.19 -12.75 0.58
N PRO A 243 -6.87 -12.93 0.73
CA PRO A 243 -6.31 -14.22 1.11
C PRO A 243 -6.69 -14.61 2.55
N GLU A 244 -6.67 -15.89 2.84
CA GLU A 244 -6.74 -16.36 4.22
C GLU A 244 -5.59 -15.73 5.03
N ASN A 245 -5.86 -15.31 6.26
CA ASN A 245 -4.91 -14.57 7.11
C ASN A 245 -4.53 -13.16 6.60
N ALA A 246 -5.31 -12.57 5.71
CA ALA A 246 -5.10 -11.21 5.19
C ALA A 246 -4.87 -10.18 6.30
N ALA A 247 -5.59 -10.28 7.41
CA ALA A 247 -5.49 -9.33 8.54
C ALA A 247 -4.13 -9.32 9.23
N VAL A 248 -3.34 -10.38 9.08
CA VAL A 248 -2.01 -10.54 9.71
C VAL A 248 -0.88 -10.69 8.69
N ALA A 249 -1.12 -10.35 7.43
CA ALA A 249 -0.14 -10.47 6.34
C ALA A 249 1.19 -9.77 6.70
N ASN A 250 1.13 -8.58 7.28
CA ASN A 250 2.32 -7.85 7.73
C ASN A 250 3.12 -8.63 8.79
N ALA A 251 2.45 -9.22 9.78
CA ALA A 251 3.10 -10.02 10.82
C ALA A 251 3.72 -11.30 10.25
N ILE A 252 3.05 -11.95 9.30
CA ILE A 252 3.59 -13.12 8.57
C ILE A 252 4.86 -12.73 7.83
N GLY A 253 4.83 -11.63 7.08
CA GLY A 253 5.98 -11.15 6.34
C GLY A 253 7.15 -10.75 7.25
N ALA A 254 6.87 -10.10 8.38
CA ALA A 254 7.87 -9.77 9.38
C ALA A 254 8.53 -11.02 9.99
N ALA A 255 7.73 -12.06 10.27
CA ALA A 255 8.23 -13.33 10.81
C ALA A 255 9.08 -14.14 9.80
N LEU A 256 8.77 -14.00 8.51
CA LEU A 256 9.47 -14.70 7.42
C LEU A 256 10.63 -13.89 6.84
N ALA A 257 10.80 -12.63 7.25
CA ALA A 257 11.86 -11.77 6.77
C ALA A 257 13.23 -12.33 7.16
N LEU A 258 14.05 -12.67 6.17
CA LEU A 258 15.43 -13.07 6.35
C LEU A 258 16.37 -11.88 6.14
N SER A 259 17.52 -11.89 6.81
CA SER A 259 18.57 -10.90 6.52
C SER A 259 18.99 -11.01 5.06
N THR A 260 19.07 -9.87 4.39
CA THR A 260 19.45 -9.78 2.97
C THR A 260 20.68 -8.92 2.85
N ILE A 261 21.68 -9.43 2.12
CA ILE A 261 22.88 -8.67 1.77
C ILE A 261 22.86 -8.41 0.28
N GLU A 262 23.10 -7.17 -0.09
CA GLU A 262 23.29 -6.78 -1.48
C GLU A 262 24.65 -6.09 -1.62
N LEU A 263 25.46 -6.58 -2.56
CA LEU A 263 26.77 -6.00 -2.87
C LEU A 263 26.81 -5.62 -4.35
N THR A 264 27.34 -4.45 -4.65
CA THR A 264 27.58 -3.99 -6.01
C THR A 264 29.05 -4.17 -6.36
N VAL A 265 29.33 -5.03 -7.33
CA VAL A 265 30.71 -5.29 -7.79
C VAL A 265 30.95 -4.57 -9.12
N HIS A 266 31.80 -3.55 -9.07
CA HIS A 266 32.27 -2.85 -10.27
C HIS A 266 33.65 -3.37 -10.70
N VAL A 267 33.77 -3.78 -11.97
CA VAL A 267 35.07 -4.19 -12.54
C VAL A 267 35.37 -3.39 -13.78
N ASP A 268 36.49 -2.65 -13.74
CA ASP A 268 37.08 -2.01 -14.91
C ASP A 268 38.23 -2.87 -15.41
N THR A 269 38.00 -3.64 -16.48
CA THR A 269 38.98 -4.56 -17.06
C THR A 269 40.17 -3.83 -17.69
N LYS A 270 40.01 -2.59 -18.17
CA LYS A 270 41.09 -1.77 -18.73
C LYS A 270 42.02 -1.28 -17.63
N ARG A 271 41.44 -0.80 -16.52
CA ARG A 271 42.20 -0.32 -15.36
C ARG A 271 42.59 -1.44 -14.40
N ARG A 272 42.11 -2.66 -14.65
CA ARG A 272 42.30 -3.83 -13.79
C ARG A 272 41.86 -3.55 -12.34
N LEU A 273 40.73 -2.88 -12.17
CA LEU A 273 40.25 -2.40 -10.89
C LEU A 273 38.93 -3.09 -10.54
N LEU A 274 38.85 -3.66 -9.34
CA LEU A 274 37.63 -4.15 -8.72
C LEU A 274 37.27 -3.22 -7.54
N VAL A 275 36.01 -2.79 -7.47
CA VAL A 275 35.48 -1.95 -6.40
C VAL A 275 34.18 -2.56 -5.91
N ILE A 276 34.05 -2.67 -4.57
CA ILE A 276 32.82 -3.04 -3.87
C ILE A 276 32.58 -1.96 -2.83
N PRO A 277 31.78 -0.94 -3.17
CA PRO A 277 31.62 0.25 -2.34
C PRO A 277 31.09 -0.05 -0.94
N GLU A 278 30.15 -0.99 -0.83
CA GLU A 278 29.48 -1.36 0.43
C GLU A 278 30.47 -1.92 1.46
N LEU A 279 31.54 -2.57 0.99
CA LEU A 279 32.59 -3.13 1.83
C LEU A 279 33.86 -2.25 1.90
N GLY A 280 33.87 -1.10 1.21
CA GLY A 280 35.06 -0.25 1.09
C GLY A 280 36.22 -0.92 0.33
N ILE A 281 35.94 -2.00 -0.40
CA ILE A 281 36.98 -2.76 -1.12
C ILE A 281 37.31 -2.03 -2.42
N LYS A 282 38.62 -1.76 -2.59
CA LYS A 282 39.19 -1.28 -3.83
C LYS A 282 40.54 -1.95 -4.05
N GLN A 283 40.59 -2.87 -5.00
CA GLN A 283 41.80 -3.65 -5.25
C GLN A 283 42.09 -3.81 -6.74
N GLN A 284 43.38 -3.94 -7.08
CA GLN A 284 43.79 -4.27 -8.42
C GLN A 284 43.62 -5.78 -8.65
N THR A 285 43.11 -6.16 -9.83
CA THR A 285 42.91 -7.54 -10.22
C THR A 285 43.49 -7.76 -11.60
N CYS A 286 44.32 -8.84 -11.75
CA CYS A 286 44.90 -9.22 -13.01
C CYS A 286 44.11 -10.32 -13.71
N THR A 287 43.18 -10.98 -13.02
CA THR A 287 42.56 -12.24 -13.45
C THR A 287 41.14 -12.11 -14.00
N LEU A 288 40.44 -11.00 -13.66
CA LEU A 288 39.02 -10.81 -14.02
C LEU A 288 38.90 -10.16 -15.41
N GLN A 289 38.97 -10.96 -16.47
CA GLN A 289 38.85 -10.47 -17.85
C GLN A 289 37.52 -10.86 -18.52
N ARG A 290 36.78 -11.80 -17.93
CA ARG A 290 35.52 -12.31 -18.47
C ARG A 290 34.41 -12.09 -17.43
N VAL A 291 33.20 -11.91 -17.92
CA VAL A 291 32.02 -11.69 -17.07
C VAL A 291 31.78 -12.82 -16.08
N GLU A 292 31.99 -14.07 -16.54
CA GLU A 292 31.83 -15.27 -15.72
C GLU A 292 32.76 -15.25 -14.48
N GLN A 293 34.02 -14.82 -14.67
CA GLN A 293 35.00 -14.72 -13.59
C GLN A 293 34.60 -13.63 -12.56
N VAL A 294 34.04 -12.53 -13.07
CA VAL A 294 33.51 -11.45 -12.19
C VAL A 294 32.33 -11.96 -11.38
N VAL A 295 31.39 -12.69 -11.99
CA VAL A 295 30.22 -13.26 -11.34
C VAL A 295 30.64 -14.25 -10.24
N GLU A 296 31.59 -15.17 -10.53
CA GLU A 296 32.06 -16.12 -9.52
C GLU A 296 32.75 -15.40 -8.35
N ARG A 297 33.60 -14.39 -8.63
CA ARG A 297 34.21 -13.60 -7.55
C ARG A 297 33.19 -12.82 -6.72
N ALA A 298 32.14 -12.28 -7.35
CA ALA A 298 31.04 -11.61 -6.66
C ALA A 298 30.30 -12.59 -5.73
N LYS A 299 30.02 -13.81 -6.19
CA LYS A 299 29.40 -14.85 -5.37
C LYS A 299 30.26 -15.26 -4.17
N GLU A 300 31.56 -15.41 -4.35
CA GLU A 300 32.49 -15.73 -3.27
C GLU A 300 32.45 -14.64 -2.19
N VAL A 301 32.62 -13.38 -2.58
CA VAL A 301 32.60 -12.24 -1.62
C VAL A 301 31.25 -12.14 -0.92
N LEU A 302 30.15 -12.32 -1.64
CA LEU A 302 28.81 -12.31 -1.06
C LEU A 302 28.62 -13.45 -0.06
N GLY A 303 29.12 -14.65 -0.39
CA GLY A 303 29.09 -15.81 0.51
C GLY A 303 29.92 -15.60 1.79
N GLU A 304 31.13 -15.03 1.64
CA GLU A 304 31.99 -14.69 2.80
C GLU A 304 31.29 -13.68 3.73
N GLU A 305 30.64 -12.67 3.16
CA GLU A 305 29.95 -11.65 3.95
C GLU A 305 28.67 -12.20 4.58
N ALA A 306 27.96 -13.09 3.89
CA ALA A 306 26.76 -13.76 4.43
C ALA A 306 27.09 -14.66 5.65
N LEU A 307 28.30 -15.17 5.75
CA LEU A 307 28.74 -15.96 6.89
C LEU A 307 29.19 -15.11 8.10
N ARG A 308 29.37 -13.81 7.92
CA ARG A 308 29.75 -12.87 8.98
C ARG A 308 28.56 -12.27 9.70
N LEU A 309 27.38 -12.35 9.11
CA LEU A 309 26.11 -11.87 9.65
C LEU A 309 25.34 -12.97 10.39
#